data_63cb01b73a22aec5564e3504fd945bb1
#
_entry.id   63cb01b73a22aec5564e3504fd945bb1
#
_cell.length_a   1.000
_cell.length_b   1.000
_cell.length_c   1.000
_cell.angle_alpha   90.00
_cell.angle_beta   90.00
_cell.angle_gamma   90.00
#
_symmetry.space_group_name_H-M   'P 1'
#
loop_
_entity.id
_entity.type
_entity.pdbx_description
1 polymer ?
#
loop_
_entity_poly.entity_id
_entity_poly.type
_entity_poly.pdbx_seq_one_letter_code
_entity_poly.pdbx_strand_id
1 'polypeptide(L)'
;MEVIDTLYTVTLQDCPDEVPERARAQAEARFAKALEQALGGPEEVAAALDAMSGLEGAADEDISQADLELAARWAKACTAARQAGFRDLGEAECMYFDVRLS
;
A
#
# COMPACT_ATOMS: atom_id res chain seq x y z
N MET A 1 5.17 -18.66 -21.55
CA MET A 1 5.15 -17.28 -21.07
C MET A 1 4.42 -17.22 -19.75
N GLU A 2 5.02 -16.61 -18.80
CA GLU A 2 4.39 -16.47 -17.50
C GLU A 2 3.52 -15.23 -17.44
N VAL A 3 2.32 -15.43 -17.00
CA VAL A 3 1.47 -14.32 -16.62
C VAL A 3 1.68 -14.09 -15.13
N ILE A 4 2.23 -12.95 -14.82
CA ILE A 4 2.38 -12.57 -13.42
C ILE A 4 1.03 -12.05 -12.94
N ASP A 5 0.34 -12.86 -12.16
CA ASP A 5 -0.90 -12.41 -11.53
C ASP A 5 -0.56 -11.45 -10.42
N THR A 6 -0.77 -10.17 -10.68
CA THR A 6 -0.62 -9.15 -9.68
C THR A 6 -1.87 -9.15 -8.81
N LEU A 7 -1.73 -9.50 -7.54
CA LEU A 7 -2.85 -9.55 -6.61
C LEU A 7 -3.34 -8.15 -6.22
N TYR A 8 -2.47 -7.18 -6.29
CA TYR A 8 -2.80 -5.79 -5.99
C TYR A 8 -1.92 -4.87 -6.83
N THR A 9 -2.29 -3.61 -6.89
CA THR A 9 -1.55 -2.59 -7.65
C THR A 9 -1.24 -1.40 -6.76
N VAL A 10 -0.01 -0.91 -6.82
CA VAL A 10 0.42 0.31 -6.14
C VAL A 10 0.63 1.40 -7.18
N THR A 11 0.00 2.54 -6.99
CA THR A 11 0.13 3.69 -7.88
C THR A 11 0.46 4.93 -7.08
N LEU A 12 1.51 5.65 -7.49
CA LEU A 12 1.84 6.94 -6.90
C LEU A 12 0.97 8.01 -7.54
N GLN A 13 0.14 8.67 -6.74
CA GLN A 13 -0.80 9.69 -7.18
C GLN A 13 -0.26 11.09 -6.92
N ASP A 14 -0.75 12.04 -7.71
CA ASP A 14 -0.41 13.46 -7.59
C ASP A 14 1.09 13.74 -7.68
N CYS A 15 1.78 12.93 -8.50
CA CYS A 15 3.20 13.07 -8.73
C CYS A 15 3.48 14.29 -9.62
N PRO A 16 4.40 15.19 -9.23
CA PRO A 16 4.76 16.32 -10.07
C PRO A 16 5.34 15.88 -11.43
N ASP A 17 5.08 16.66 -12.47
CA ASP A 17 5.57 16.37 -13.83
C ASP A 17 7.09 16.28 -13.92
N GLU A 18 7.78 16.97 -13.04
CA GLU A 18 9.24 16.97 -13.00
C GLU A 18 9.85 15.67 -12.49
N VAL A 19 9.04 14.79 -11.89
CA VAL A 19 9.52 13.48 -11.44
C VAL A 19 9.50 12.53 -12.63
N PRO A 20 10.68 11.96 -13.00
CA PRO A 20 10.73 11.01 -14.11
C PRO A 20 9.87 9.78 -13.87
N GLU A 21 9.28 9.26 -14.93
CA GLU A 21 8.47 8.05 -14.86
C GLU A 21 9.24 6.88 -14.21
N ARG A 22 10.53 6.78 -14.51
CA ARG A 22 11.40 5.76 -13.92
C ARG A 22 11.46 5.87 -12.39
N ALA A 23 11.60 7.10 -11.89
CA ALA A 23 11.66 7.34 -10.45
C ALA A 23 10.32 6.99 -9.80
N ARG A 24 9.22 7.33 -10.45
CA ARG A 24 7.87 6.99 -10.02
C ARG A 24 7.70 5.47 -9.93
N ALA A 25 8.09 4.74 -10.97
CA ALA A 25 7.99 3.28 -11.00
C ALA A 25 8.84 2.64 -9.89
N GLN A 26 10.03 3.17 -9.64
CA GLN A 26 10.90 2.68 -8.56
C GLN A 26 10.29 2.92 -7.20
N ALA A 27 9.67 4.08 -7.00
CA ALA A 27 9.00 4.42 -5.74
C ALA A 27 7.84 3.46 -5.49
N GLU A 28 7.03 3.19 -6.50
CA GLU A 28 5.92 2.25 -6.40
C GLU A 28 6.43 0.84 -6.04
N ALA A 29 7.51 0.40 -6.68
CA ALA A 29 8.10 -0.92 -6.41
C ALA A 29 8.65 -1.02 -4.99
N ARG A 30 9.30 0.02 -4.49
CA ARG A 30 9.83 0.06 -3.13
C ARG A 30 8.72 0.04 -2.10
N PHE A 31 7.65 0.78 -2.35
CA PHE A 31 6.48 0.77 -1.49
C PHE A 31 5.90 -0.65 -1.40
N ALA A 32 5.66 -1.29 -2.54
CA ALA A 32 5.11 -2.62 -2.59
C ALA A 32 5.99 -3.63 -1.85
N LYS A 33 7.30 -3.58 -2.08
CA LYS A 33 8.24 -4.49 -1.45
C LYS A 33 8.24 -4.32 0.08
N ALA A 34 8.27 -3.08 0.56
CA ALA A 34 8.27 -2.80 2.00
C ALA A 34 6.95 -3.25 2.63
N LEU A 35 5.83 -3.04 1.94
CA LEU A 35 4.53 -3.48 2.41
C LEU A 35 4.47 -4.99 2.53
N GLU A 36 4.98 -5.72 1.53
CA GLU A 36 5.05 -7.18 1.55
C GLU A 36 5.93 -7.70 2.68
N GLN A 37 7.07 -7.05 2.91
CA GLN A 37 7.96 -7.43 3.99
C GLN A 37 7.30 -7.23 5.36
N ALA A 38 6.53 -6.17 5.51
CA ALA A 38 5.85 -5.88 6.77
C ALA A 38 4.69 -6.82 7.05
N LEU A 39 3.98 -7.27 6.01
CA LEU A 39 2.78 -8.10 6.16
C LEU A 39 3.02 -9.59 5.91
N GLY A 40 4.13 -9.96 5.27
CA GLY A 40 4.49 -11.36 5.07
C GLY A 40 4.41 -11.87 3.64
N GLY A 41 4.13 -11.00 2.66
CA GLY A 41 4.12 -11.35 1.25
C GLY A 41 2.95 -10.75 0.49
N PRO A 42 2.90 -10.92 -0.84
CA PRO A 42 1.86 -10.31 -1.67
C PRO A 42 0.46 -10.84 -1.34
N GLU A 43 0.33 -12.11 -0.99
CA GLU A 43 -0.95 -12.70 -0.61
C GLU A 43 -1.48 -12.07 0.67
N GLU A 44 -0.59 -11.78 1.61
CA GLU A 44 -0.95 -11.13 2.88
C GLU A 44 -1.40 -9.69 2.65
N VAL A 45 -0.75 -8.99 1.71
CA VAL A 45 -1.16 -7.63 1.34
C VAL A 45 -2.56 -7.65 0.73
N ALA A 46 -2.83 -8.57 -0.19
CA ALA A 46 -4.14 -8.68 -0.83
C ALA A 46 -5.23 -9.04 0.18
N ALA A 47 -4.93 -9.95 1.10
CA ALA A 47 -5.87 -10.34 2.15
C ALA A 47 -6.21 -9.17 3.08
N ALA A 48 -5.20 -8.38 3.44
CA ALA A 48 -5.39 -7.19 4.27
C ALA A 48 -6.23 -6.14 3.55
N LEU A 49 -5.97 -5.91 2.27
CA LEU A 49 -6.76 -4.98 1.47
C LEU A 49 -8.23 -5.40 1.40
N ASP A 50 -8.48 -6.68 1.17
CA ASP A 50 -9.84 -7.20 1.10
C ASP A 50 -10.56 -7.01 2.43
N ALA A 51 -9.90 -7.34 3.54
CA ALA A 51 -10.46 -7.16 4.86
C ALA A 51 -10.75 -5.69 5.18
N MET A 52 -9.82 -4.79 4.85
CA MET A 52 -10.00 -3.36 5.07
C MET A 52 -11.15 -2.79 4.24
N SER A 53 -11.29 -3.27 3.01
CA SER A 53 -12.41 -2.88 2.15
C SER A 53 -13.76 -3.26 2.77
N GLY A 54 -13.82 -4.42 3.42
CA GLY A 54 -15.01 -4.87 4.11
C GLY A 54 -15.38 -4.06 5.35
N LEU A 55 -14.42 -3.30 5.89
CA LEU A 55 -14.64 -2.44 7.07
C LEU A 55 -15.16 -1.05 6.71
N GLU A 56 -15.11 -0.69 5.44
CA GLU A 56 -15.60 0.62 5.01
C GLU A 56 -17.10 0.72 5.27
N GLY A 57 -17.50 1.76 5.98
CA GLY A 57 -18.89 1.98 6.32
C GLY A 57 -19.38 1.19 7.52
N ALA A 58 -18.55 0.32 8.10
CA ALA A 58 -18.92 -0.41 9.30
C ALA A 58 -18.92 0.51 10.52
N ALA A 59 -19.89 0.34 11.42
CA ALA A 59 -19.90 1.07 12.67
C ALA A 59 -18.79 0.54 13.59
N ASP A 60 -18.21 1.40 14.42
CA ASP A 60 -17.11 1.01 15.32
C ASP A 60 -17.47 -0.19 16.18
N GLU A 61 -18.71 -0.29 16.61
CA GLU A 61 -19.22 -1.38 17.44
C GLU A 61 -19.31 -2.71 16.69
N ASP A 62 -19.34 -2.68 15.36
CA ASP A 62 -19.41 -3.88 14.52
C ASP A 62 -18.03 -4.38 14.10
N ILE A 63 -16.97 -3.67 14.47
CA ILE A 63 -15.61 -4.05 14.15
C ILE A 63 -15.07 -4.96 15.24
N SER A 64 -14.64 -6.18 14.84
CA SER A 64 -14.07 -7.12 15.79
C SER A 64 -12.68 -6.69 16.27
N GLN A 65 -12.23 -7.25 17.38
CA GLN A 65 -10.88 -7.00 17.87
C GLN A 65 -9.81 -7.43 16.85
N ALA A 66 -10.05 -8.55 16.16
CA ALA A 66 -9.15 -9.02 15.12
C ALA A 66 -9.05 -8.02 13.97
N ASP A 67 -10.16 -7.41 13.60
CA ASP A 67 -10.17 -6.40 12.53
C ASP A 67 -9.48 -5.12 12.95
N LEU A 68 -9.62 -4.71 14.21
CA LEU A 68 -8.91 -3.55 14.75
C LEU A 68 -7.40 -3.79 14.76
N GLU A 69 -6.96 -4.98 15.11
CA GLU A 69 -5.55 -5.35 15.08
C GLU A 69 -5.00 -5.37 13.67
N LEU A 70 -5.79 -5.88 12.72
CA LEU A 70 -5.42 -5.87 11.31
C LEU A 70 -5.29 -4.45 10.78
N ALA A 71 -6.23 -3.57 11.13
CA ALA A 71 -6.17 -2.16 10.74
C ALA A 71 -4.92 -1.47 11.27
N ALA A 72 -4.54 -1.76 12.52
CA ALA A 72 -3.34 -1.22 13.13
C ALA A 72 -2.07 -1.72 12.42
N ARG A 73 -2.03 -3.00 12.08
CA ARG A 73 -0.91 -3.59 11.33
C ARG A 73 -0.79 -2.98 9.95
N TRP A 74 -1.93 -2.80 9.27
CA TRP A 74 -1.99 -2.18 7.97
C TRP A 74 -1.45 -0.75 8.00
N ALA A 75 -1.91 0.06 8.96
CA ALA A 75 -1.47 1.44 9.11
C ALA A 75 0.04 1.52 9.35
N LYS A 76 0.58 0.64 10.21
CA LYS A 76 2.01 0.58 10.50
C LYS A 76 2.81 0.16 9.27
N ALA A 77 2.32 -0.84 8.54
CA ALA A 77 2.95 -1.31 7.31
C ALA A 77 2.97 -0.22 6.24
N CYS A 78 1.88 0.51 6.09
CA CYS A 78 1.79 1.62 5.14
C CYS A 78 2.75 2.75 5.50
N THR A 79 2.92 3.05 6.78
CA THR A 79 3.88 4.07 7.23
C THR A 79 5.31 3.69 6.83
N ALA A 80 5.70 2.45 7.11
CA ALA A 80 7.03 1.95 6.73
C ALA A 80 7.21 1.93 5.22
N ALA A 81 6.19 1.52 4.48
CA ALA A 81 6.22 1.45 3.02
C ALA A 81 6.34 2.85 2.41
N ARG A 82 5.65 3.84 2.97
CA ARG A 82 5.76 5.23 2.50
C ARG A 82 7.18 5.77 2.67
N GLN A 83 7.81 5.48 3.80
CA GLN A 83 9.19 5.89 4.03
C GLN A 83 10.12 5.29 2.99
N ALA A 84 9.95 4.02 2.66
CA ALA A 84 10.74 3.36 1.64
C ALA A 84 10.47 3.94 0.25
N GLY A 85 9.21 4.15 -0.09
CA GLY A 85 8.80 4.66 -1.40
C GLY A 85 9.28 6.08 -1.67
N PHE A 86 9.23 6.95 -0.67
CA PHE A 86 9.64 8.35 -0.82
C PHE A 86 11.15 8.59 -0.60
N ARG A 87 11.89 7.54 -0.36
CA ARG A 87 13.31 7.64 0.00
C ARG A 87 14.13 8.50 -0.97
N ASP A 88 13.92 8.31 -2.27
CA ASP A 88 14.68 9.02 -3.29
C ASP A 88 13.94 10.21 -3.91
N LEU A 89 12.65 10.33 -3.64
CA LEU A 89 11.82 11.39 -4.20
C LEU A 89 11.75 12.62 -3.31
N GLY A 90 12.09 12.47 -2.04
CA GLY A 90 11.79 13.48 -1.04
C GLY A 90 10.29 13.48 -0.75
N GLU A 91 9.89 14.09 0.36
CA GLU A 91 8.49 14.23 0.68
C GLU A 91 7.89 15.41 -0.07
N ALA A 92 6.88 15.11 -0.89
CA ALA A 92 6.02 16.13 -1.43
C ALA A 92 4.65 15.95 -0.77
N GLU A 93 4.10 17.01 -0.22
CA GLU A 93 2.88 16.96 0.57
C GLU A 93 1.68 16.40 -0.17
N CYS A 94 1.66 16.56 -1.49
CA CYS A 94 0.52 16.12 -2.31
C CYS A 94 0.65 14.71 -2.87
N MET A 95 1.84 14.09 -2.81
CA MET A 95 2.01 12.73 -3.32
C MET A 95 1.55 11.69 -2.31
N TYR A 96 0.90 10.65 -2.80
CA TYR A 96 0.52 9.51 -1.95
C TYR A 96 0.48 8.22 -2.78
N PHE A 97 0.61 7.10 -2.10
CA PHE A 97 0.50 5.79 -2.75
C PHE A 97 -0.92 5.26 -2.59
N ASP A 98 -1.51 4.90 -3.71
CA ASP A 98 -2.82 4.26 -3.75
C ASP A 98 -2.61 2.76 -3.96
N VAL A 99 -3.19 1.94 -3.09
CA VAL A 99 -3.07 0.49 -3.13
C VAL A 99 -4.45 -0.10 -3.36
N ARG A 100 -4.59 -0.87 -4.42
CA ARG A 100 -5.89 -1.47 -4.79
C ARG A 100 -5.73 -2.93 -5.15
N LEU A 101 -6.77 -3.70 -4.87
CA LEU A 101 -6.85 -5.08 -5.33
C LEU A 101 -6.98 -5.09 -6.86
N SER A 102 -6.30 -6.04 -7.45
CA SER A 102 -6.37 -6.24 -8.90
C SER A 102 -7.68 -6.89 -9.34
#